data_1be018234512f54dd0f4c1c44c0b1d9d
#
_entry.id   1be018234512f54dd0f4c1c44c0b1d9d
#
_cell.length_a   1.000
_cell.length_b   1.000
_cell.length_c   1.000
_cell.angle_alpha   90.00
_cell.angle_beta   90.00
_cell.angle_gamma   90.00
#
_symmetry.space_group_name_H-M   'P 1'
#
loop_
_entity.id
_entity.type
_entity.pdbx_description
1 polymer ?
#
loop_
_entity_poly.entity_id
_entity_poly.type
_entity_poly.pdbx_seq_one_letter_code
_entity_poly.pdbx_strand_id
1 'polypeptide(L)'
;MKKESKFWQLVKKKTPLIQWTRLESWASFGVPDLLGYNDSCGFFLVELKVITGNKIHFSPHQKLFHLTRKKRNFILVYKPSLKLVKLYESSSLPGLLLDHRETPSLAINDWDHIQRCLLARSPDA
;
A
#
# COMPACT_ATOMS: atom_id res chain seq x y z
N MET A 1 13.42 -16.26 3.31
CA MET A 1 13.01 -14.85 3.31
C MET A 1 11.49 -14.74 3.29
N LYS A 2 10.94 -13.90 4.12
CA LYS A 2 9.48 -13.72 4.22
C LYS A 2 8.94 -13.14 2.91
N LYS A 3 7.71 -13.52 2.54
CA LYS A 3 7.05 -13.04 1.31
C LYS A 3 6.98 -11.52 1.23
N GLU A 4 6.70 -10.84 2.35
CA GLU A 4 6.64 -9.38 2.42
C GLU A 4 8.01 -8.74 2.18
N SER A 5 9.10 -9.36 2.64
CA SER A 5 10.45 -8.85 2.38
C SER A 5 10.82 -8.92 0.90
N LYS A 6 10.39 -9.98 0.22
CA LYS A 6 10.57 -10.08 -1.24
C LYS A 6 9.76 -9.03 -1.98
N PHE A 7 8.52 -8.82 -1.52
CA PHE A 7 7.66 -7.81 -2.12
C PHE A 7 8.23 -6.40 -1.91
N TRP A 8 8.78 -6.13 -0.72
CA TRP A 8 9.46 -4.86 -0.43
C TRP A 8 10.60 -4.60 -1.41
N GLN A 9 11.44 -5.59 -1.68
CA GLN A 9 12.55 -5.45 -2.63
C GLN A 9 12.03 -5.11 -4.04
N LEU A 10 10.94 -5.73 -4.45
CA LEU A 10 10.30 -5.46 -5.74
C LEU A 10 9.76 -4.03 -5.80
N VAL A 11 9.05 -3.59 -4.75
CA VAL A 11 8.51 -2.23 -4.67
C VAL A 11 9.62 -1.20 -4.82
N LYS A 12 10.69 -1.37 -4.06
CA LYS A 12 11.84 -0.47 -4.10
C LYS A 12 12.46 -0.39 -5.49
N LYS A 13 12.62 -1.53 -6.14
CA LYS A 13 13.20 -1.61 -7.49
C LYS A 13 12.31 -0.95 -8.54
N LYS A 14 11.00 -1.15 -8.44
CA LYS A 14 10.04 -0.73 -9.47
C LYS A 14 9.56 0.71 -9.33
N THR A 15 9.87 1.37 -8.22
CA THR A 15 9.46 2.76 -7.97
C THR A 15 10.67 3.63 -7.63
N PRO A 16 11.59 3.83 -8.61
CA PRO A 16 12.88 4.49 -8.35
C PRO A 16 12.77 5.98 -8.01
N LEU A 17 11.65 6.64 -8.31
CA LEU A 17 11.46 8.06 -8.01
C LEU A 17 11.05 8.32 -6.56
N ILE A 18 10.78 7.26 -5.78
CA ILE A 18 10.33 7.38 -4.41
C ILE A 18 11.47 7.05 -3.45
N GLN A 19 11.66 7.92 -2.46
CA GLN A 19 12.59 7.66 -1.36
C GLN A 19 11.83 6.90 -0.27
N TRP A 20 12.20 5.64 -0.05
CA TRP A 20 11.50 4.76 0.88
C TRP A 20 12.23 4.60 2.21
N THR A 21 11.45 4.55 3.28
CA THR A 21 11.92 4.20 4.63
C THR A 21 11.00 3.10 5.19
N ARG A 22 11.58 2.00 5.67
CA ARG A 22 10.80 0.95 6.35
C ARG A 22 10.53 1.35 7.80
N LEU A 23 9.29 1.15 8.24
CA LEU A 23 8.84 1.54 9.58
C LEU A 23 8.63 0.31 10.48
N GLU A 24 9.57 -0.63 10.48
CA GLU A 24 9.43 -1.92 11.19
C GLU A 24 9.14 -1.78 12.68
N SER A 25 9.78 -0.82 13.34
CA SER A 25 9.64 -0.62 14.79
C SER A 25 8.23 -0.19 15.20
N TRP A 26 7.43 0.28 14.27
CA TRP A 26 6.10 0.83 14.54
C TRP A 26 4.96 -0.08 14.11
N ALA A 27 5.26 -1.29 13.60
CA ALA A 27 4.25 -2.21 13.08
C ALA A 27 3.20 -2.60 14.12
N SER A 28 3.60 -2.74 15.39
CA SER A 28 2.68 -3.14 16.46
C SER A 28 1.58 -2.10 16.75
N PHE A 29 1.77 -0.87 16.30
CA PHE A 29 0.78 0.21 16.48
C PHE A 29 -0.11 0.39 15.25
N GLY A 30 -0.05 -0.53 14.29
CA GLY A 30 -0.82 -0.46 13.07
C GLY A 30 -0.30 0.54 12.04
N VAL A 31 0.88 1.11 12.29
CA VAL A 31 1.53 2.01 11.34
C VAL A 31 1.89 1.23 10.07
N PRO A 32 1.63 1.78 8.87
CA PRO A 32 2.00 1.11 7.62
C PRO A 32 3.49 0.78 7.54
N ASP A 33 3.82 -0.20 6.69
CA ASP A 33 5.18 -0.73 6.57
C ASP A 33 6.20 0.27 6.04
N LEU A 34 5.75 1.19 5.17
CA LEU A 34 6.64 2.07 4.43
C LEU A 34 6.24 3.53 4.55
N LEU A 35 7.25 4.38 4.73
CA LEU A 35 7.15 5.82 4.53
C LEU A 35 7.79 6.15 3.19
N GLY A 36 7.03 6.75 2.28
CA GLY A 36 7.54 7.21 0.99
C GLY A 36 7.69 8.72 0.97
N TYR A 37 8.62 9.20 0.17
CA TYR A 37 8.84 10.63 0.00
C TYR A 37 9.30 10.95 -1.42
N ASN A 38 8.78 12.06 -1.94
CA ASN A 38 9.30 12.68 -3.15
C ASN A 38 9.05 14.19 -3.03
N ASP A 39 9.99 15.00 -3.49
CA ASP A 39 9.90 16.46 -3.35
C ASP A 39 8.64 17.05 -3.97
N SER A 40 8.11 16.42 -5.02
CA SER A 40 6.92 16.94 -5.72
C SER A 40 5.62 16.72 -4.93
N CYS A 41 5.55 15.70 -4.09
CA CYS A 41 4.30 15.33 -3.40
C CYS A 41 4.41 15.31 -1.87
N GLY A 42 5.63 15.32 -1.31
CA GLY A 42 5.86 15.18 0.12
C GLY A 42 5.76 13.73 0.60
N PHE A 43 5.41 13.54 1.85
CA PHE A 43 5.34 12.22 2.48
C PHE A 43 4.01 11.52 2.24
N PHE A 44 4.07 10.19 2.20
CA PHE A 44 2.90 9.31 2.18
C PHE A 44 3.27 7.97 2.82
N LEU A 45 2.26 7.19 3.17
CA LEU A 45 2.42 5.89 3.82
C LEU A 45 1.86 4.78 2.93
N VAL A 46 2.51 3.61 2.96
CA VAL A 46 2.04 2.44 2.21
C VAL A 46 2.12 1.19 3.07
N GLU A 47 0.97 0.52 3.21
CA GLU A 47 0.88 -0.80 3.83
C GLU A 47 1.09 -1.87 2.77
N LEU A 48 2.00 -2.81 3.00
CA LEU A 48 2.23 -3.93 2.09
C LEU A 48 1.44 -5.15 2.56
N LYS A 49 0.71 -5.77 1.64
CA LYS A 49 -0.04 -7.00 1.92
C LYS A 49 0.25 -8.04 0.85
N VAL A 50 0.71 -9.22 1.27
CA VAL A 50 0.88 -10.38 0.39
C VAL A 50 -0.21 -11.36 0.75
N ILE A 51 -1.04 -11.75 -0.22
CA ILE A 51 -2.24 -12.55 0.04
C ILE A 51 -2.28 -13.82 -0.82
N THR A 52 -3.04 -14.80 -0.36
CA THR A 52 -3.29 -16.04 -1.08
C THR A 52 -4.75 -16.18 -1.50
N GLY A 53 -5.68 -15.61 -0.73
CA GLY A 53 -7.12 -15.63 -1.00
C GLY A 53 -7.64 -14.32 -1.55
N ASN A 54 -8.93 -14.04 -1.29
CA ASN A 54 -9.62 -12.87 -1.80
C ASN A 54 -9.86 -11.78 -0.75
N LYS A 55 -9.68 -12.13 0.52
CA LYS A 55 -9.79 -11.19 1.63
C LYS A 55 -8.41 -10.75 2.06
N ILE A 56 -8.29 -9.50 2.46
CA ILE A 56 -7.05 -8.97 2.99
C ILE A 56 -7.19 -8.83 4.49
N HIS A 57 -6.27 -9.44 5.23
CA HIS A 57 -6.32 -9.47 6.69
C HIS A 57 -5.60 -8.26 7.28
N PHE A 58 -6.28 -7.55 8.17
CA PHE A 58 -5.73 -6.41 8.90
C PHE A 58 -5.91 -6.63 10.39
N SER A 59 -4.88 -6.29 11.18
CA SER A 59 -5.01 -6.29 12.64
C SER A 59 -5.97 -5.15 13.08
N PRO A 60 -6.51 -5.20 14.31
CA PRO A 60 -7.33 -4.09 14.81
C PRO A 60 -6.63 -2.74 14.77
N HIS A 61 -5.35 -2.67 15.09
CA HIS A 61 -4.57 -1.44 15.02
C HIS A 61 -4.41 -0.94 13.59
N GLN A 62 -4.18 -1.85 12.63
CA GLN A 62 -4.09 -1.49 11.20
C GLN A 62 -5.42 -0.95 10.70
N LYS A 63 -6.53 -1.58 11.06
CA LYS A 63 -7.87 -1.10 10.68
C LYS A 63 -8.10 0.32 11.19
N LEU A 64 -7.83 0.56 12.46
CA LEU A 64 -8.03 1.87 13.06
C LEU A 64 -7.15 2.92 12.38
N PHE A 65 -5.88 2.58 12.12
CA PHE A 65 -4.95 3.49 11.48
C PHE A 65 -5.47 3.96 10.11
N HIS A 66 -5.87 3.01 9.25
CA HIS A 66 -6.37 3.33 7.92
C HIS A 66 -7.72 4.03 7.93
N LEU A 67 -8.61 3.67 8.85
CA LEU A 67 -9.94 4.27 8.94
C LEU A 67 -9.89 5.73 9.42
N THR A 68 -8.86 6.09 10.18
CA THR A 68 -8.72 7.43 10.75
C THR A 68 -7.72 8.32 10.02
N ARG A 69 -6.90 7.77 9.10
CA ARG A 69 -5.86 8.50 8.38
C ARG A 69 -5.97 8.20 6.88
N LYS A 70 -6.89 8.86 6.22
CA LYS A 70 -7.26 8.55 4.83
C LYS A 70 -6.41 9.27 3.78
N LYS A 71 -5.79 10.40 4.14
CA LYS A 71 -5.01 11.19 3.19
C LYS A 71 -3.57 10.68 3.10
N ARG A 72 -3.07 10.56 1.90
CA ARG A 72 -1.70 10.15 1.64
C ARG A 72 -1.33 8.85 2.33
N ASN A 73 -2.27 7.91 2.38
CA ASN A 73 -2.12 6.61 3.01
C ASN A 73 -2.71 5.55 2.09
N PHE A 74 -1.89 4.56 1.72
CA PHE A 74 -2.21 3.60 0.68
C PHE A 74 -2.00 2.16 1.14
N ILE A 75 -2.61 1.24 0.41
CA ILE A 75 -2.47 -0.21 0.63
C ILE A 75 -2.05 -0.83 -0.70
N LEU A 76 -0.91 -1.49 -0.72
CA LEU A 76 -0.39 -2.15 -1.90
C LEU A 76 -0.45 -3.66 -1.69
N VAL A 77 -1.21 -4.34 -2.55
CA VAL A 77 -1.53 -5.77 -2.42
C VAL A 77 -0.84 -6.57 -3.51
N TYR A 78 -0.21 -7.67 -3.11
CA TYR A 78 0.41 -8.62 -4.03
C TYR A 78 -0.19 -10.01 -3.81
N LYS A 79 -0.69 -10.61 -4.89
CA LYS A 79 -1.17 -12.00 -4.91
C LYS A 79 -0.26 -12.80 -5.84
N PRO A 80 0.77 -13.49 -5.32
CA PRO A 80 1.78 -14.17 -6.14
C PRO A 80 1.23 -15.20 -7.11
N SER A 81 0.21 -15.96 -6.70
CA SER A 81 -0.38 -17.01 -7.55
C SER A 81 -0.91 -16.48 -8.88
N LEU A 82 -1.32 -15.21 -8.92
CA LEU A 82 -1.85 -14.56 -10.12
C LEU A 82 -0.88 -13.51 -10.68
N LYS A 83 0.30 -13.35 -10.09
CA LYS A 83 1.23 -12.25 -10.40
C LYS A 83 0.49 -10.91 -10.39
N LEU A 84 -0.41 -10.73 -9.42
CA LEU A 84 -1.32 -9.59 -9.36
C LEU A 84 -0.84 -8.59 -8.33
N VAL A 85 -0.64 -7.33 -8.75
CA VAL A 85 -0.30 -6.21 -7.87
C VAL A 85 -1.38 -5.15 -8.04
N LYS A 86 -1.96 -4.71 -6.93
CA LYS A 86 -2.98 -3.66 -6.93
C LYS A 86 -2.68 -2.60 -5.89
N LEU A 87 -2.91 -1.34 -6.25
CA LEU A 87 -2.80 -0.21 -5.33
C LEU A 87 -4.19 0.29 -4.94
N TYR A 88 -4.39 0.50 -3.65
CA TYR A 88 -5.65 1.02 -3.09
C TYR A 88 -5.38 2.22 -2.19
N GLU A 89 -6.38 3.09 -2.04
CA GLU A 89 -6.38 4.10 -1.00
C GLU A 89 -6.83 3.48 0.33
N SER A 90 -6.44 4.09 1.46
CA SER A 90 -6.89 3.65 2.79
C SER A 90 -8.41 3.57 2.92
N SER A 91 -9.12 4.48 2.24
CA SER A 91 -10.59 4.50 2.24
C SER A 91 -11.22 3.23 1.66
N SER A 92 -10.46 2.42 0.92
CA SER A 92 -10.92 1.16 0.37
C SER A 92 -10.92 0.01 1.38
N LEU A 93 -10.41 0.23 2.59
CA LEU A 93 -10.27 -0.81 3.62
C LEU A 93 -11.54 -1.64 3.86
N PRO A 94 -12.73 -1.04 4.04
CA PRO A 94 -13.93 -1.85 4.27
C PRO A 94 -14.21 -2.88 3.18
N GLY A 95 -14.02 -2.49 1.91
CA GLY A 95 -14.17 -3.40 0.77
C GLY A 95 -13.10 -4.50 0.77
N LEU A 96 -11.87 -4.15 1.14
CA LEU A 96 -10.76 -5.10 1.16
C LEU A 96 -10.93 -6.18 2.24
N LEU A 97 -11.65 -5.88 3.31
CA LEU A 97 -11.97 -6.85 4.34
C LEU A 97 -12.98 -7.89 3.85
N LEU A 98 -13.76 -7.56 2.83
CA LEU A 98 -14.76 -8.45 2.23
C LEU A 98 -14.19 -9.21 1.05
N ASP A 99 -13.81 -8.50 -0.02
CA ASP A 99 -13.26 -9.11 -1.22
C ASP A 99 -12.53 -8.05 -2.06
N HIS A 100 -11.21 -8.22 -2.24
CA HIS A 100 -10.43 -7.25 -3.02
C HIS A 100 -10.85 -7.22 -4.50
N ARG A 101 -11.43 -8.31 -5.02
CA ARG A 101 -11.85 -8.38 -6.44
C ARG A 101 -13.00 -7.41 -6.72
N GLU A 102 -13.87 -7.17 -5.74
CA GLU A 102 -15.02 -6.28 -5.85
C GLU A 102 -14.70 -4.84 -5.47
N THR A 103 -13.48 -4.57 -5.01
CA THR A 103 -13.07 -3.26 -4.54
C THR A 103 -12.29 -2.53 -5.63
N PRO A 104 -12.72 -1.33 -6.03
CA PRO A 104 -11.98 -0.56 -7.04
C PRO A 104 -10.57 -0.24 -6.56
N SER A 105 -9.60 -0.45 -7.44
CA SER A 105 -8.19 -0.11 -7.20
C SER A 105 -7.79 1.14 -7.98
N LEU A 106 -6.73 1.81 -7.52
CA LEU A 106 -6.15 2.95 -8.23
C LEU A 106 -5.33 2.50 -9.43
N ALA A 107 -4.67 1.35 -9.32
CA ALA A 107 -3.81 0.81 -10.37
C ALA A 107 -3.69 -0.70 -10.24
N ILE A 108 -3.52 -1.40 -11.37
CA ILE A 108 -3.39 -2.87 -11.41
C ILE A 108 -2.21 -3.22 -12.32
N ASN A 109 -1.26 -4.01 -11.80
CA ASN A 109 -0.15 -4.63 -12.56
C ASN A 109 0.70 -3.68 -13.40
N ASP A 110 0.64 -2.39 -13.15
CA ASP A 110 1.37 -1.37 -13.89
C ASP A 110 2.18 -0.54 -12.89
N TRP A 111 3.46 -0.85 -12.78
CA TRP A 111 4.34 -0.18 -11.82
C TRP A 111 4.50 1.32 -12.10
N ASP A 112 4.54 1.71 -13.37
CA ASP A 112 4.63 3.14 -13.71
C ASP A 112 3.37 3.87 -13.27
N HIS A 113 2.20 3.26 -13.47
CA HIS A 113 0.94 3.83 -13.02
C HIS A 113 0.85 3.86 -11.49
N ILE A 114 1.29 2.79 -10.83
CA ILE A 114 1.35 2.73 -9.35
C ILE A 114 2.20 3.89 -8.83
N GLN A 115 3.40 4.07 -9.38
CA GLN A 115 4.28 5.15 -8.97
C GLN A 115 3.64 6.51 -9.20
N ARG A 116 3.03 6.74 -10.36
CA ARG A 116 2.33 8.00 -10.64
C ARG A 116 1.20 8.27 -9.65
N CYS A 117 0.43 7.24 -9.27
CA CYS A 117 -0.63 7.39 -8.28
C CYS A 117 -0.08 7.80 -6.91
N LEU A 118 1.03 7.18 -6.49
CA LEU A 118 1.67 7.51 -5.22
C LEU A 118 2.25 8.92 -5.21
N LEU A 119 2.76 9.39 -6.34
CA LEU A 119 3.36 10.71 -6.48
C LEU A 119 2.34 11.81 -6.79
N ALA A 120 1.10 11.46 -7.08
CA ALA A 120 0.08 12.44 -7.41
C ALA A 120 -0.24 13.32 -6.18
N ARG A 121 -0.34 14.63 -6.41
CA ARG A 121 -0.75 15.55 -5.34
C ARG A 121 -2.21 15.34 -5.00
N SER A 122 -2.52 15.36 -3.70
CA SER A 122 -3.90 15.41 -3.26
C SER A 122 -4.53 16.72 -3.75
N PRO A 123 -5.79 16.70 -4.24
CA PRO A 123 -6.49 17.94 -4.60
C PRO A 123 -6.61 18.93 -3.45
N ASP A 124 -6.50 18.44 -2.22
CA ASP A 124 -6.62 19.24 -1.00
C ASP A 124 -5.27 19.72 -0.45
N ALA A 125 -4.20 19.42 -1.15
CA ALA A 125 -2.85 19.78 -0.71
C ALA A 125 -2.51 21.24 -1.05
#